data_7dcb3ae23e26f8c704ba0ed839045a19
#
_entry.id   7dcb3ae23e26f8c704ba0ed839045a19
#
_cell.length_a   1.000
_cell.length_b   1.000
_cell.length_c   1.000
_cell.angle_alpha   90.00
_cell.angle_beta   90.00
_cell.angle_gamma   90.00
#
_symmetry.space_group_name_H-M   'P 1'
#
loop_
_entity.id
_entity.type
_entity.pdbx_description
1 polymer ?
#
loop_
_entity_poly.entity_id
_entity_poly.type
_entity_poly.pdbx_seq_one_letter_code
_entity_poly.pdbx_strand_id
1 'polypeptide(L)'
;MTFELGLNYWPRRRAMYMWRELDLGEVHEDMEHIAHMGFDVVRVFVLMQDFLPGPLTVASEMVERLVAVCRSVKDAGLKVVPTLIVLNMSGRIWWPTWMLDAHAQPGCLYTDARVLDAQVLLVETCARALAGDDAIRAFDIANEIDDAQRPPTREAGTRWTSRLATAIRRAAPRTSVQIGTHLPSLTTRNNMRVDDLGVVCDEDIMHAYPLYSDVARTFLDPELVPFSCALTTELSGHGRPTLMQEFGLCTAPPGAGGHTIIDDFLGQPRAQYLASEEEAATYYDGVLDGLARAGAAGAYAWCYGDYDAVLFERPPFATARRERTFGLVRADGSEKPAVEVFRRWRQRREAGAIPPAAVAPVLDVTADEYYRAPAQHFARLYARWLARIST
;
A
#
# COMPACT_ATOMS: atom_id res chain seq x y z
N MET A 1 -18.29 11.84 -2.99
CA MET A 1 -17.08 11.67 -2.15
C MET A 1 -15.98 12.55 -2.71
N THR A 2 -15.17 13.16 -1.86
CA THR A 2 -14.01 13.94 -2.30
C THR A 2 -12.86 12.96 -2.58
N PHE A 3 -12.19 13.08 -3.72
CA PHE A 3 -11.02 12.28 -4.08
C PHE A 3 -9.89 12.52 -3.08
N GLU A 4 -9.47 11.50 -2.36
CA GLU A 4 -8.50 11.60 -1.25
C GLU A 4 -7.06 11.48 -1.77
N LEU A 5 -6.16 12.35 -1.35
CA LEU A 5 -4.73 12.27 -1.66
C LEU A 5 -3.97 11.80 -0.42
N GLY A 6 -3.29 10.67 -0.53
CA GLY A 6 -2.52 10.08 0.55
C GLY A 6 -1.07 9.77 0.19
N LEU A 7 -0.29 9.49 1.22
CA LEU A 7 1.13 9.19 1.08
C LEU A 7 1.52 8.06 2.03
N ASN A 8 2.22 7.07 1.51
CA ASN A 8 2.81 6.01 2.29
C ASN A 8 4.11 6.50 2.93
N TYR A 9 4.31 6.26 4.22
CA TYR A 9 5.37 6.87 4.99
C TYR A 9 6.32 5.88 5.65
N TRP A 10 7.59 6.07 5.36
CA TRP A 10 8.74 5.67 6.12
C TRP A 10 9.72 6.85 6.19
N PRO A 11 10.38 7.13 7.33
CA PRO A 11 11.33 8.24 7.43
C PRO A 11 12.57 7.96 6.59
N ARG A 12 13.10 8.99 5.94
CA ARG A 12 14.18 8.89 4.95
C ARG A 12 15.48 8.30 5.51
N ARG A 13 15.81 8.59 6.75
CA ARG A 13 17.07 8.17 7.40
C ARG A 13 16.99 6.83 8.11
N ARG A 14 15.78 6.32 8.37
CA ARG A 14 15.57 5.10 9.17
C ARG A 14 14.74 4.03 8.49
N ALA A 15 13.93 4.41 7.51
CA ALA A 15 13.07 3.48 6.77
C ALA A 15 12.36 2.47 7.71
N MET A 16 12.40 1.19 7.40
CA MET A 16 11.77 0.11 8.17
C MET A 16 12.38 -0.09 9.57
N TYR A 17 13.47 0.57 9.89
CA TYR A 17 14.08 0.55 11.23
C TYR A 17 13.52 1.59 12.19
N MET A 18 12.59 2.43 11.72
CA MET A 18 12.05 3.56 12.47
C MET A 18 11.52 3.17 13.86
N TRP A 19 10.89 1.99 13.98
CA TRP A 19 10.30 1.59 15.26
C TRP A 19 11.35 1.34 16.34
N ARG A 20 12.54 0.87 15.97
CA ARG A 20 13.66 0.63 16.88
C ARG A 20 14.54 1.88 17.07
N GLU A 21 14.58 2.73 16.07
CA GLU A 21 15.45 3.90 15.99
C GLU A 21 14.62 5.20 15.89
N LEU A 22 13.48 5.29 16.60
CA LEU A 22 12.51 6.37 16.44
C LEU A 22 13.11 7.73 16.80
N ASP A 23 12.96 8.67 15.87
CA ASP A 23 13.23 10.09 16.04
C ASP A 23 11.92 10.87 15.76
N LEU A 24 11.26 11.29 16.83
CA LEU A 24 10.00 12.02 16.71
C LEU A 24 10.17 13.41 16.10
N GLY A 25 11.38 14.02 16.21
CA GLY A 25 11.68 15.29 15.56
C GLY A 25 11.65 15.15 14.04
N GLU A 26 12.34 14.12 13.49
CA GLU A 26 12.29 13.81 12.06
C GLU A 26 10.85 13.51 11.60
N VAL A 27 10.11 12.69 12.36
CA VAL A 27 8.72 12.36 12.02
C VAL A 27 7.85 13.63 11.98
N HIS A 28 7.98 14.53 12.95
CA HIS A 28 7.19 15.75 13.01
C HIS A 28 7.48 16.67 11.82
N GLU A 29 8.75 16.90 11.51
CA GLU A 29 9.18 17.69 10.35
C GLU A 29 8.67 17.08 9.03
N ASP A 30 8.75 15.75 8.90
CA ASP A 30 8.25 15.04 7.72
C ASP A 30 6.72 15.18 7.59
N MET A 31 5.94 15.12 8.68
CA MET A 31 4.48 15.29 8.64
C MET A 31 4.07 16.71 8.23
N GLU A 32 4.76 17.74 8.77
CA GLU A 32 4.54 19.13 8.35
C GLU A 32 4.85 19.31 6.86
N HIS A 33 5.93 18.70 6.37
CA HIS A 33 6.29 18.74 4.95
C HIS A 33 5.23 18.03 4.08
N ILE A 34 4.75 16.85 4.49
CA ILE A 34 3.68 16.11 3.78
C ILE A 34 2.39 16.95 3.68
N ALA A 35 2.00 17.61 4.76
CA ALA A 35 0.85 18.53 4.76
C ALA A 35 1.07 19.70 3.78
N HIS A 36 2.28 20.27 3.76
CA HIS A 36 2.65 21.35 2.84
C HIS A 36 2.67 20.89 1.37
N MET A 37 3.05 19.64 1.09
CA MET A 37 2.95 19.06 -0.27
C MET A 37 1.51 18.88 -0.75
N GLY A 38 0.52 18.97 0.15
CA GLY A 38 -0.90 18.96 -0.20
C GLY A 38 -1.61 17.62 -0.04
N PHE A 39 -1.05 16.70 0.73
CA PHE A 39 -1.70 15.44 1.08
C PHE A 39 -2.71 15.60 2.22
N ASP A 40 -3.66 14.68 2.29
CA ASP A 40 -4.71 14.63 3.31
C ASP A 40 -4.45 13.54 4.36
N VAL A 41 -3.81 12.44 3.92
CA VAL A 41 -3.68 11.20 4.68
C VAL A 41 -2.26 10.65 4.58
N VAL A 42 -1.78 10.10 5.70
CA VAL A 42 -0.52 9.34 5.77
C VAL A 42 -0.84 7.89 6.16
N ARG A 43 -0.29 6.93 5.42
CA ARG A 43 -0.34 5.52 5.80
C ARG A 43 0.97 5.12 6.45
N VAL A 44 0.91 4.53 7.66
CA VAL A 44 2.05 4.07 8.46
C VAL A 44 1.97 2.57 8.71
N PHE A 45 3.11 1.90 8.96
CA PHE A 45 3.22 0.46 8.90
C PHE A 45 3.74 -0.15 10.19
N VAL A 46 2.97 -1.03 10.81
CA VAL A 46 3.34 -1.77 12.01
C VAL A 46 4.08 -3.05 11.61
N LEU A 47 5.42 -3.03 11.64
CA LEU A 47 6.22 -4.22 11.38
C LEU A 47 6.01 -5.26 12.47
N MET A 48 5.44 -6.39 12.10
CA MET A 48 5.05 -7.45 13.03
C MET A 48 6.25 -7.95 13.87
N GLN A 49 7.46 -8.03 13.29
CA GLN A 49 8.66 -8.45 14.02
C GLN A 49 9.07 -7.52 15.17
N ASP A 50 8.74 -6.21 15.07
CA ASP A 50 9.09 -5.22 16.09
C ASP A 50 8.04 -5.13 17.19
N PHE A 51 6.77 -5.31 16.82
CA PHE A 51 5.63 -5.20 17.73
C PHE A 51 5.30 -6.51 18.45
N LEU A 52 5.62 -7.68 17.88
CA LEU A 52 5.37 -8.99 18.45
C LEU A 52 6.70 -9.73 18.76
N PRO A 53 7.40 -9.41 19.86
CA PRO A 53 8.62 -10.11 20.26
C PRO A 53 8.37 -11.57 20.68
N GLY A 54 7.11 -11.93 20.93
CA GLY A 54 6.66 -13.28 21.27
C GLY A 54 5.17 -13.45 21.01
N PRO A 55 4.66 -14.70 21.01
CA PRO A 55 3.28 -15.00 20.60
C PRO A 55 2.21 -14.47 21.57
N LEU A 56 2.57 -14.18 22.82
CA LEU A 56 1.66 -13.67 23.85
C LEU A 56 2.04 -12.26 24.32
N THR A 57 2.88 -11.55 23.57
CA THR A 57 3.44 -10.27 24.01
C THR A 57 3.45 -9.27 22.87
N VAL A 58 2.71 -8.17 23.03
CA VAL A 58 2.89 -6.97 22.23
C VAL A 58 3.83 -6.03 22.98
N ALA A 59 4.84 -5.51 22.30
CA ALA A 59 5.81 -4.59 22.87
C ALA A 59 5.14 -3.24 23.19
N SER A 60 4.94 -2.93 24.47
CA SER A 60 4.26 -1.69 24.90
C SER A 60 4.97 -0.44 24.39
N GLU A 61 6.31 -0.43 24.40
CA GLU A 61 7.12 0.66 23.86
C GLU A 61 6.80 0.93 22.37
N MET A 62 6.63 -0.13 21.56
CA MET A 62 6.30 0.04 20.15
C MET A 62 4.90 0.61 19.95
N VAL A 63 3.94 0.23 20.81
CA VAL A 63 2.59 0.79 20.80
C VAL A 63 2.61 2.27 21.20
N GLU A 64 3.39 2.64 22.22
CA GLU A 64 3.58 4.04 22.62
C GLU A 64 4.20 4.87 21.49
N ARG A 65 5.19 4.32 20.78
CA ARG A 65 5.80 4.92 19.59
C ARG A 65 4.79 5.10 18.46
N LEU A 66 3.93 4.10 18.21
CA LEU A 66 2.85 4.21 17.22
C LEU A 66 1.89 5.35 17.55
N VAL A 67 1.47 5.46 18.82
CA VAL A 67 0.61 6.56 19.30
C VAL A 67 1.30 7.91 19.11
N ALA A 68 2.59 8.00 19.41
CA ALA A 68 3.35 9.23 19.23
C ALA A 68 3.48 9.64 17.75
N VAL A 69 3.74 8.69 16.86
CA VAL A 69 3.76 8.92 15.40
C VAL A 69 2.38 9.39 14.90
N CYS A 70 1.29 8.70 15.28
CA CYS A 70 -0.06 9.12 14.92
C CYS A 70 -0.41 10.52 15.43
N ARG A 71 0.10 10.89 16.60
CA ARG A 71 -0.04 12.27 17.14
C ARG A 71 0.69 13.28 16.27
N SER A 72 1.93 13.00 15.83
CA SER A 72 2.65 13.90 14.91
C SER A 72 1.89 14.12 13.60
N VAL A 73 1.25 13.05 13.06
CA VAL A 73 0.37 13.16 11.88
C VAL A 73 -0.81 14.10 12.16
N LYS A 74 -1.48 13.90 13.31
CA LYS A 74 -2.62 14.74 13.73
C LYS A 74 -2.23 16.20 13.93
N ASP A 75 -1.09 16.45 14.58
CA ASP A 75 -0.60 17.79 14.87
C ASP A 75 -0.28 18.59 13.59
N ALA A 76 0.11 17.89 12.51
CA ALA A 76 0.26 18.45 11.16
C ALA A 76 -1.09 18.63 10.41
N GLY A 77 -2.22 18.32 11.02
CA GLY A 77 -3.55 18.43 10.40
C GLY A 77 -3.92 17.33 9.42
N LEU A 78 -3.16 16.24 9.41
CA LEU A 78 -3.35 15.09 8.52
C LEU A 78 -4.21 14.01 9.20
N LYS A 79 -4.78 13.11 8.39
CA LYS A 79 -5.35 11.85 8.84
C LYS A 79 -4.32 10.73 8.71
N VAL A 80 -4.51 9.63 9.46
CA VAL A 80 -3.59 8.50 9.44
C VAL A 80 -4.32 7.18 9.23
N VAL A 81 -3.72 6.30 8.46
CA VAL A 81 -4.10 4.89 8.27
C VAL A 81 -2.99 4.00 8.79
N PRO A 82 -3.09 3.45 10.00
CA PRO A 82 -2.18 2.43 10.49
C PRO A 82 -2.46 1.08 9.83
N THR A 83 -1.45 0.51 9.16
CA THR A 83 -1.46 -0.88 8.66
C THR A 83 -0.88 -1.77 9.75
N LEU A 84 -1.70 -2.69 10.31
CA LEU A 84 -1.44 -3.35 11.59
C LEU A 84 -0.63 -4.65 11.49
N ILE A 85 -0.66 -5.34 10.35
CA ILE A 85 0.15 -6.54 10.11
C ILE A 85 0.99 -6.32 8.86
N VAL A 86 2.27 -6.07 9.07
CA VAL A 86 3.23 -5.88 7.98
C VAL A 86 4.34 -6.90 8.11
N LEU A 87 4.44 -7.76 7.10
CA LEU A 87 5.52 -8.74 6.92
C LEU A 87 6.28 -8.47 5.64
N ASN A 88 5.58 -8.33 4.48
CA ASN A 88 6.21 -7.91 3.24
C ASN A 88 6.40 -6.40 3.24
N MET A 89 7.65 -5.94 3.05
CA MET A 89 7.96 -4.52 2.90
C MET A 89 9.26 -4.32 2.13
N SER A 90 9.16 -3.59 1.02
CA SER A 90 10.31 -3.22 0.16
C SER A 90 11.16 -4.41 -0.28
N GLY A 91 10.49 -5.49 -0.73
CA GLY A 91 11.17 -6.67 -1.27
C GLY A 91 11.77 -7.61 -0.22
N ARG A 92 11.41 -7.45 1.05
CA ARG A 92 11.82 -8.36 2.14
C ARG A 92 10.63 -8.77 2.98
N ILE A 93 10.64 -10.04 3.43
CA ILE A 93 9.70 -10.54 4.44
C ILE A 93 10.35 -10.44 5.83
N TRP A 94 9.69 -9.68 6.71
CA TRP A 94 10.16 -9.34 8.06
C TRP A 94 9.49 -10.25 9.11
N TRP A 95 9.91 -11.52 9.16
CA TRP A 95 9.35 -12.50 10.08
C TRP A 95 9.77 -12.25 11.54
N PRO A 96 8.84 -12.25 12.51
CA PRO A 96 9.18 -12.39 13.91
C PRO A 96 9.93 -13.72 14.13
N THR A 97 11.04 -13.68 14.84
CA THR A 97 11.91 -14.87 15.02
C THR A 97 11.20 -16.05 15.68
N TRP A 98 10.25 -15.78 16.59
CA TRP A 98 9.49 -16.83 17.28
C TRP A 98 8.50 -17.59 16.37
N MET A 99 8.21 -17.05 15.19
CA MET A 99 7.36 -17.71 14.18
C MET A 99 8.14 -18.72 13.34
N LEU A 100 9.46 -18.66 13.35
CA LEU A 100 10.31 -19.53 12.56
C LEU A 100 10.66 -20.79 13.34
N ASP A 101 10.60 -21.95 12.67
CA ASP A 101 11.09 -23.21 13.21
C ASP A 101 12.62 -23.35 13.11
N ALA A 102 13.17 -24.50 13.49
CA ALA A 102 14.61 -24.78 13.42
C ALA A 102 15.18 -24.77 11.98
N HIS A 103 14.33 -24.81 10.97
CA HIS A 103 14.68 -24.71 9.54
C HIS A 103 14.32 -23.35 8.94
N ALA A 104 14.08 -22.36 9.78
CA ALA A 104 13.65 -21.01 9.40
C ALA A 104 12.33 -20.99 8.55
N GLN A 105 11.45 -21.98 8.75
CA GLN A 105 10.14 -22.02 8.11
C GLN A 105 9.10 -21.38 9.03
N PRO A 106 8.26 -20.44 8.53
CA PRO A 106 7.26 -19.80 9.35
C PRO A 106 6.06 -20.71 9.62
N GLY A 107 5.46 -20.57 10.80
CA GLY A 107 4.12 -21.09 11.08
C GLY A 107 3.07 -20.49 10.13
N CYS A 108 1.97 -21.21 9.94
CA CYS A 108 0.92 -20.74 9.01
C CYS A 108 0.18 -19.53 9.59
N LEU A 109 0.21 -18.40 8.86
CA LEU A 109 -0.47 -17.15 9.23
C LEU A 109 -1.98 -17.34 9.41
N TYR A 110 -2.58 -18.26 8.68
CA TYR A 110 -4.02 -18.39 8.51
C TYR A 110 -4.66 -19.50 9.33
N THR A 111 -3.88 -20.50 9.78
CA THR A 111 -4.41 -21.71 10.42
C THR A 111 -3.70 -22.15 11.69
N ASP A 112 -2.47 -21.70 11.93
CA ASP A 112 -1.77 -21.94 13.20
C ASP A 112 -2.43 -21.13 14.31
N ALA A 113 -3.02 -21.79 15.30
CA ALA A 113 -3.76 -21.13 16.37
C ALA A 113 -2.90 -20.14 17.16
N ARG A 114 -1.63 -20.50 17.43
CA ARG A 114 -0.68 -19.65 18.16
C ARG A 114 -0.36 -18.37 17.40
N VAL A 115 -0.19 -18.48 16.07
CA VAL A 115 0.09 -17.33 15.18
C VAL A 115 -1.14 -16.46 15.04
N LEU A 116 -2.34 -17.06 14.88
CA LEU A 116 -3.60 -16.35 14.80
C LEU A 116 -3.91 -15.56 16.07
N ASP A 117 -3.71 -16.18 17.26
CA ASP A 117 -3.95 -15.51 18.53
C ASP A 117 -3.00 -14.32 18.76
N ALA A 118 -1.74 -14.47 18.34
CA ALA A 118 -0.76 -13.38 18.37
C ALA A 118 -1.14 -12.22 17.45
N GLN A 119 -1.62 -12.51 16.24
CA GLN A 119 -2.09 -11.47 15.32
C GLN A 119 -3.33 -10.75 15.86
N VAL A 120 -4.30 -11.47 16.42
CA VAL A 120 -5.47 -10.88 17.08
C VAL A 120 -5.05 -9.98 18.24
N LEU A 121 -4.13 -10.43 19.08
CA LEU A 121 -3.59 -9.63 20.19
C LEU A 121 -2.94 -8.34 19.70
N LEU A 122 -2.16 -8.40 18.61
CA LEU A 122 -1.52 -7.23 18.01
C LEU A 122 -2.54 -6.22 17.52
N VAL A 123 -3.46 -6.63 16.63
CA VAL A 123 -4.41 -5.70 16.02
C VAL A 123 -5.36 -5.10 17.06
N GLU A 124 -5.80 -5.89 18.04
CA GLU A 124 -6.65 -5.41 19.12
C GLU A 124 -5.92 -4.40 20.02
N THR A 125 -4.64 -4.66 20.34
CA THR A 125 -3.85 -3.76 21.19
C THR A 125 -3.60 -2.42 20.50
N CYS A 126 -3.16 -2.43 19.24
CA CYS A 126 -2.94 -1.21 18.48
C CYS A 126 -4.24 -0.43 18.24
N ALA A 127 -5.31 -1.11 17.83
CA ALA A 127 -6.61 -0.46 17.61
C ALA A 127 -7.17 0.16 18.89
N ARG A 128 -7.02 -0.51 20.05
CA ARG A 128 -7.45 0.02 21.36
C ARG A 128 -6.64 1.26 21.77
N ALA A 129 -5.34 1.25 21.54
CA ALA A 129 -4.47 2.38 21.87
C ALA A 129 -4.81 3.65 21.08
N LEU A 130 -5.35 3.48 19.87
CA LEU A 130 -5.73 4.56 18.95
C LEU A 130 -7.25 4.82 18.90
N ALA A 131 -8.05 4.07 19.68
CA ALA A 131 -9.50 4.16 19.63
C ALA A 131 -10.00 5.55 20.03
N GLY A 132 -10.88 6.11 19.20
CA GLY A 132 -11.52 7.41 19.47
C GLY A 132 -10.68 8.61 19.08
N ASP A 133 -9.47 8.41 18.58
CA ASP A 133 -8.70 9.50 17.95
C ASP A 133 -9.29 9.81 16.57
N ASP A 134 -9.71 11.05 16.36
CA ASP A 134 -10.34 11.52 15.13
C ASP A 134 -9.37 11.64 13.95
N ALA A 135 -8.07 11.60 14.20
CA ALA A 135 -7.07 11.52 13.14
C ALA A 135 -7.03 10.13 12.48
N ILE A 136 -7.47 9.05 13.17
CA ILE A 136 -7.50 7.72 12.60
C ILE A 136 -8.61 7.64 11.54
N ARG A 137 -8.21 7.58 10.28
CA ARG A 137 -9.10 7.53 9.12
C ARG A 137 -9.68 6.13 8.93
N ALA A 138 -8.85 5.11 9.02
CA ALA A 138 -9.20 3.70 8.94
C ALA A 138 -8.09 2.85 9.58
N PHE A 139 -8.40 1.61 9.97
CA PHE A 139 -7.39 0.59 10.25
C PHE A 139 -7.24 -0.32 9.04
N ASP A 140 -6.00 -0.44 8.57
CA ASP A 140 -5.64 -1.40 7.54
C ASP A 140 -5.13 -2.68 8.20
N ILE A 141 -5.81 -3.80 7.94
CA ILE A 141 -5.53 -5.10 8.59
C ILE A 141 -4.10 -5.54 8.28
N ALA A 142 -3.72 -5.51 7.00
CA ALA A 142 -2.43 -6.03 6.55
C ALA A 142 -1.98 -5.45 5.21
N ASN A 143 -0.66 -5.42 5.00
CA ASN A 143 -0.04 -5.06 3.74
C ASN A 143 0.30 -6.31 2.92
N GLU A 144 -0.37 -6.49 1.75
CA GLU A 144 0.00 -7.51 0.75
C GLU A 144 0.40 -8.85 1.37
N ILE A 145 -0.39 -9.32 2.31
CA ILE A 145 -0.01 -10.41 3.23
C ILE A 145 0.25 -11.75 2.52
N ASP A 146 -0.35 -11.96 1.37
CA ASP A 146 -0.19 -13.15 0.55
C ASP A 146 1.19 -13.24 -0.14
N ASP A 147 1.93 -12.15 -0.23
CA ASP A 147 3.36 -12.17 -0.63
C ASP A 147 4.24 -12.79 0.45
N ALA A 148 3.89 -12.63 1.73
CA ALA A 148 4.59 -13.31 2.81
C ALA A 148 4.20 -14.79 2.88
N GLN A 149 2.90 -15.09 2.82
CA GLN A 149 2.39 -16.45 2.79
C GLN A 149 0.96 -16.45 2.22
N ARG A 150 0.68 -17.33 1.25
CA ARG A 150 -0.66 -17.49 0.70
C ARG A 150 -1.55 -18.30 1.64
N PRO A 151 -2.84 -17.94 1.79
CA PRO A 151 -3.80 -18.78 2.49
C PRO A 151 -3.88 -20.19 1.83
N PRO A 152 -3.94 -21.26 2.61
CA PRO A 152 -4.06 -22.61 2.05
C PRO A 152 -5.36 -22.82 1.27
N THR A 153 -6.43 -22.13 1.63
CA THR A 153 -7.72 -22.13 0.92
C THR A 153 -8.35 -20.73 0.94
N ARG A 154 -9.31 -20.49 0.04
CA ARG A 154 -10.13 -19.27 -0.01
C ARG A 154 -10.83 -19.01 1.35
N GLU A 155 -11.42 -20.05 1.94
CA GLU A 155 -12.13 -19.96 3.21
C GLU A 155 -11.16 -19.62 4.38
N ALA A 156 -9.91 -20.10 4.31
CA ALA A 156 -8.90 -19.76 5.32
C ALA A 156 -8.55 -18.25 5.27
N GLY A 157 -8.38 -17.71 4.06
CA GLY A 157 -8.15 -16.26 3.86
C GLY A 157 -9.31 -15.42 4.38
N THR A 158 -10.53 -15.75 3.98
CA THR A 158 -11.74 -15.02 4.42
C THR A 158 -11.96 -15.10 5.92
N ARG A 159 -11.79 -16.28 6.54
CA ARG A 159 -11.91 -16.44 8.00
C ARG A 159 -10.85 -15.65 8.76
N TRP A 160 -9.62 -15.66 8.27
CA TRP A 160 -8.51 -14.89 8.85
C TRP A 160 -8.83 -13.39 8.84
N THR A 161 -9.22 -12.84 7.69
CA THR A 161 -9.59 -11.43 7.54
C THR A 161 -10.77 -11.08 8.46
N SER A 162 -11.83 -11.92 8.50
CA SER A 162 -13.01 -11.70 9.36
C SER A 162 -12.64 -11.70 10.84
N ARG A 163 -11.75 -12.58 11.27
CA ARG A 163 -11.30 -12.67 12.66
C ARG A 163 -10.56 -11.40 13.10
N LEU A 164 -9.66 -10.90 12.27
CA LEU A 164 -8.90 -9.69 12.55
C LEU A 164 -9.78 -8.42 12.48
N ALA A 165 -10.63 -8.31 11.47
CA ALA A 165 -11.58 -7.22 11.35
C ALA A 165 -12.51 -7.15 12.58
N THR A 166 -12.98 -8.31 13.07
CA THR A 166 -13.81 -8.41 14.29
C THR A 166 -13.04 -7.93 15.52
N ALA A 167 -11.77 -8.29 15.66
CA ALA A 167 -10.93 -7.85 16.77
C ALA A 167 -10.72 -6.32 16.75
N ILE A 168 -10.44 -5.76 15.58
CA ILE A 168 -10.29 -4.30 15.39
C ILE A 168 -11.62 -3.58 15.74
N ARG A 169 -12.75 -4.02 15.18
CA ARG A 169 -14.08 -3.41 15.44
C ARG A 169 -14.49 -3.48 16.90
N ARG A 170 -14.11 -4.55 17.61
CA ARG A 170 -14.33 -4.65 19.06
C ARG A 170 -13.53 -3.61 19.84
N ALA A 171 -12.30 -3.33 19.42
CA ALA A 171 -11.43 -2.36 20.07
C ALA A 171 -11.76 -0.91 19.69
N ALA A 172 -12.13 -0.67 18.41
CA ALA A 172 -12.40 0.64 17.85
C ALA A 172 -13.67 0.63 16.95
N PRO A 173 -14.88 0.57 17.53
CA PRO A 173 -16.12 0.26 16.81
C PRO A 173 -16.60 1.33 15.81
N ARG A 174 -16.01 2.52 15.83
CA ARG A 174 -16.40 3.64 14.95
C ARG A 174 -15.43 3.91 13.82
N THR A 175 -14.36 3.12 13.72
CA THR A 175 -13.31 3.32 12.72
C THR A 175 -13.47 2.28 11.60
N SER A 176 -13.39 2.72 10.35
CA SER A 176 -13.41 1.85 9.16
C SER A 176 -12.27 0.83 9.21
N VAL A 177 -12.54 -0.36 8.65
CA VAL A 177 -11.55 -1.45 8.51
C VAL A 177 -11.39 -1.78 7.04
N GLN A 178 -10.14 -1.87 6.60
CA GLN A 178 -9.74 -2.18 5.25
C GLN A 178 -8.60 -3.19 5.23
N ILE A 179 -8.21 -3.68 4.04
CA ILE A 179 -7.05 -4.56 3.86
C ILE A 179 -6.35 -4.25 2.55
N GLY A 180 -5.03 -4.06 2.60
CA GLY A 180 -4.19 -3.80 1.43
C GLY A 180 -4.10 -5.01 0.50
N THR A 181 -4.91 -5.02 -0.58
CA THR A 181 -4.83 -5.98 -1.67
C THR A 181 -4.01 -5.41 -2.83
N HIS A 182 -3.47 -6.29 -3.67
CA HIS A 182 -2.56 -5.89 -4.74
C HIS A 182 -2.83 -6.66 -6.05
N LEU A 183 -2.09 -6.34 -7.13
CA LEU A 183 -2.28 -6.96 -8.44
C LEU A 183 -2.38 -8.50 -8.43
N PRO A 184 -1.59 -9.27 -7.64
CA PRO A 184 -1.78 -10.72 -7.49
C PRO A 184 -3.19 -11.14 -7.07
N SER A 185 -3.92 -10.33 -6.29
CA SER A 185 -5.33 -10.61 -5.96
C SER A 185 -6.28 -10.54 -7.16
N LEU A 186 -5.86 -9.89 -8.25
CA LEU A 186 -6.57 -9.81 -9.53
C LEU A 186 -6.01 -10.78 -10.57
N THR A 187 -4.73 -11.13 -10.50
CA THR A 187 -4.05 -11.86 -11.59
C THR A 187 -3.72 -13.31 -11.25
N THR A 188 -3.84 -13.71 -9.99
CA THR A 188 -3.50 -15.06 -9.54
C THR A 188 -4.61 -15.70 -8.70
N ARG A 189 -4.51 -17.02 -8.48
CA ARG A 189 -5.35 -17.74 -7.51
C ARG A 189 -4.66 -17.74 -6.15
N ASN A 190 -4.53 -16.58 -5.54
CA ASN A 190 -3.83 -16.42 -4.26
C ASN A 190 -4.71 -16.72 -3.02
N ASN A 191 -5.99 -17.06 -3.20
CA ASN A 191 -6.96 -17.27 -2.12
C ASN A 191 -7.30 -16.00 -1.28
N MET A 192 -6.97 -14.80 -1.81
CA MET A 192 -7.32 -13.50 -1.26
C MET A 192 -8.13 -12.72 -2.32
N ARG A 193 -9.34 -13.19 -2.59
CA ARG A 193 -10.21 -12.60 -3.62
C ARG A 193 -10.83 -11.30 -3.12
N VAL A 194 -10.89 -10.29 -3.97
CA VAL A 194 -11.44 -8.98 -3.61
C VAL A 194 -12.94 -9.02 -3.30
N ASP A 195 -13.71 -9.92 -3.93
CA ASP A 195 -15.13 -10.11 -3.63
C ASP A 195 -15.38 -10.69 -2.23
N ASP A 196 -14.51 -11.58 -1.73
CA ASP A 196 -14.59 -12.08 -0.36
C ASP A 196 -14.20 -11.01 0.67
N LEU A 197 -13.15 -10.26 0.37
CA LEU A 197 -12.62 -9.23 1.26
C LEU A 197 -13.57 -8.03 1.36
N GLY A 198 -14.23 -7.68 0.25
CA GLY A 198 -15.24 -6.64 0.21
C GLY A 198 -16.45 -6.88 1.12
N VAL A 199 -16.81 -8.17 1.38
CA VAL A 199 -17.86 -8.52 2.36
C VAL A 199 -17.41 -8.24 3.79
N VAL A 200 -16.12 -8.39 4.08
CA VAL A 200 -15.56 -8.29 5.43
C VAL A 200 -15.16 -6.86 5.77
N CYS A 201 -14.57 -6.15 4.81
CA CYS A 201 -14.02 -4.81 4.97
C CYS A 201 -15.03 -3.72 4.62
N ASP A 202 -14.83 -2.52 5.17
CA ASP A 202 -15.70 -1.37 4.93
C ASP A 202 -15.31 -0.62 3.64
N GLU A 203 -14.10 -0.86 3.13
CA GLU A 203 -13.53 -0.21 1.95
C GLU A 203 -12.83 -1.24 1.05
N ASP A 204 -12.87 -0.99 -0.26
CA ASP A 204 -12.17 -1.76 -1.26
C ASP A 204 -10.83 -1.07 -1.58
N ILE A 205 -9.74 -1.81 -1.48
CA ILE A 205 -8.37 -1.31 -1.59
C ILE A 205 -7.65 -2.00 -2.76
N MET A 206 -6.75 -1.27 -3.44
CA MET A 206 -5.86 -1.85 -4.45
C MET A 206 -4.47 -1.21 -4.40
N HIS A 207 -3.44 -2.03 -4.63
CA HIS A 207 -2.08 -1.60 -4.92
C HIS A 207 -1.71 -2.05 -6.32
N ALA A 208 -1.16 -1.16 -7.14
CA ALA A 208 -0.83 -1.50 -8.52
C ALA A 208 0.42 -0.77 -9.02
N TYR A 209 1.36 -1.56 -9.57
CA TYR A 209 2.62 -1.06 -10.11
C TYR A 209 2.86 -1.64 -11.51
N PRO A 210 2.94 -0.81 -12.56
CA PRO A 210 3.27 -1.28 -13.91
C PRO A 210 4.61 -2.01 -13.98
N LEU A 211 5.58 -1.56 -13.19
CA LEU A 211 6.94 -2.12 -13.18
C LEU A 211 7.00 -3.59 -12.69
N TYR A 212 5.94 -4.08 -12.02
CA TYR A 212 5.82 -5.46 -11.55
C TYR A 212 4.85 -6.30 -12.36
N SER A 213 4.22 -5.73 -13.41
CA SER A 213 3.17 -6.39 -14.19
C SER A 213 3.67 -6.82 -15.57
N ASP A 214 3.42 -8.09 -15.92
CA ASP A 214 3.73 -8.62 -17.25
C ASP A 214 2.70 -8.20 -18.33
N VAL A 215 1.58 -7.58 -17.94
CA VAL A 215 0.54 -7.09 -18.88
C VAL A 215 0.61 -5.60 -19.12
N ALA A 216 1.41 -4.86 -18.37
CA ALA A 216 1.66 -3.45 -18.62
C ALA A 216 2.35 -3.25 -19.99
N ARG A 217 1.95 -2.22 -20.73
CA ARG A 217 2.59 -1.91 -22.04
C ARG A 217 4.05 -1.51 -21.91
N THR A 218 4.34 -0.80 -20.83
CA THR A 218 5.69 -0.35 -20.44
C THR A 218 5.79 -0.26 -18.93
N PHE A 219 7.00 -0.08 -18.39
CA PHE A 219 7.19 0.20 -16.96
C PHE A 219 6.51 1.51 -16.50
N LEU A 220 6.20 2.42 -17.44
CA LEU A 220 5.57 3.72 -17.19
C LEU A 220 4.08 3.74 -17.61
N ASP A 221 3.44 2.61 -17.78
CA ASP A 221 2.05 2.53 -18.26
C ASP A 221 1.06 3.16 -17.25
N PRO A 222 0.50 4.35 -17.52
CA PRO A 222 -0.33 5.04 -16.56
C PRO A 222 -1.75 4.46 -16.46
N GLU A 223 -2.15 3.56 -17.39
CA GLU A 223 -3.52 3.04 -17.47
C GLU A 223 -3.74 1.76 -16.66
N LEU A 224 -2.67 1.03 -16.32
CA LEU A 224 -2.78 -0.20 -15.52
C LEU A 224 -3.39 0.08 -14.14
N VAL A 225 -2.98 1.17 -13.51
CA VAL A 225 -3.39 1.56 -12.16
C VAL A 225 -4.89 1.89 -12.10
N PRO A 226 -5.44 2.80 -12.93
CA PRO A 226 -6.88 3.07 -12.95
C PRO A 226 -7.72 1.88 -13.40
N PHE A 227 -7.23 1.07 -14.35
CA PHE A 227 -7.89 -0.16 -14.74
C PHE A 227 -8.03 -1.13 -13.57
N SER A 228 -6.96 -1.36 -12.80
CA SER A 228 -6.97 -2.25 -11.63
C SER A 228 -7.96 -1.77 -10.58
N CYS A 229 -8.05 -0.46 -10.37
CA CYS A 229 -8.99 0.17 -9.46
C CYS A 229 -10.46 -0.05 -9.91
N ALA A 230 -10.77 0.23 -11.18
CA ALA A 230 -12.10 0.01 -11.75
C ALA A 230 -12.52 -1.48 -11.68
N LEU A 231 -11.60 -2.38 -12.03
CA LEU A 231 -11.85 -3.82 -12.00
C LEU A 231 -12.10 -4.31 -10.56
N THR A 232 -11.37 -3.80 -9.57
CA THR A 232 -11.60 -4.12 -8.15
C THR A 232 -12.98 -3.67 -7.69
N THR A 233 -13.39 -2.44 -8.02
CA THR A 233 -14.73 -1.91 -7.72
C THR A 233 -15.85 -2.83 -8.25
N GLU A 234 -15.70 -3.33 -9.46
CA GLU A 234 -16.70 -4.19 -10.08
C GLU A 234 -16.67 -5.63 -9.54
N LEU A 235 -15.47 -6.20 -9.33
CA LEU A 235 -15.30 -7.55 -8.78
C LEU A 235 -15.79 -7.64 -7.34
N SER A 236 -15.58 -6.60 -6.52
CA SER A 236 -16.05 -6.60 -5.13
C SER A 236 -17.58 -6.70 -5.05
N GLY A 237 -18.28 -6.21 -6.06
CA GLY A 237 -19.74 -6.32 -6.18
C GLY A 237 -20.54 -5.40 -5.24
N HIS A 238 -19.87 -4.51 -4.50
CA HIS A 238 -20.51 -3.62 -3.51
C HIS A 238 -20.79 -2.22 -4.04
N GLY A 239 -20.32 -1.89 -5.25
CA GLY A 239 -20.48 -0.57 -5.87
C GLY A 239 -19.77 0.57 -5.12
N ARG A 240 -18.87 0.25 -4.21
CA ARG A 240 -18.03 1.23 -3.51
C ARG A 240 -16.85 1.60 -4.38
N PRO A 241 -16.49 2.89 -4.48
CA PRO A 241 -15.24 3.29 -5.13
C PRO A 241 -14.03 2.67 -4.44
N THR A 242 -13.14 2.06 -5.21
CA THR A 242 -11.88 1.50 -4.71
C THR A 242 -10.89 2.62 -4.41
N LEU A 243 -10.16 2.54 -3.29
CA LEU A 243 -9.03 3.39 -2.98
C LEU A 243 -7.75 2.76 -3.56
N MET A 244 -7.03 3.50 -4.42
CA MET A 244 -5.68 3.14 -4.84
C MET A 244 -4.70 3.50 -3.74
N GLN A 245 -4.37 2.56 -2.86
CA GLN A 245 -3.60 2.81 -1.64
C GLN A 245 -2.09 2.75 -1.85
N GLU A 246 -1.63 2.15 -2.97
CA GLU A 246 -0.24 2.20 -3.39
C GLU A 246 -0.11 2.23 -4.91
N PHE A 247 0.67 3.20 -5.40
CA PHE A 247 1.19 3.26 -6.77
C PHE A 247 2.43 4.17 -6.79
N GLY A 248 3.34 3.94 -7.69
CA GLY A 248 4.55 4.75 -7.76
C GLY A 248 5.59 4.23 -8.73
N LEU A 249 6.68 4.99 -8.85
CA LEU A 249 7.86 4.64 -9.64
C LEU A 249 9.14 4.95 -8.88
N CYS A 250 10.12 4.06 -8.96
CA CYS A 250 11.48 4.36 -8.55
C CYS A 250 12.18 5.22 -9.62
N THR A 251 12.99 6.18 -9.18
CA THR A 251 13.64 7.13 -10.08
C THR A 251 15.15 6.94 -10.18
N ALA A 252 15.71 7.31 -11.31
CA ALA A 252 17.13 7.52 -11.51
C ALA A 252 17.63 8.71 -10.67
N PRO A 253 18.96 8.85 -10.45
CA PRO A 253 19.52 10.02 -9.78
C PRO A 253 19.13 11.33 -10.48
N PRO A 254 19.08 12.47 -9.74
CA PRO A 254 18.68 13.76 -10.28
C PRO A 254 19.45 14.12 -11.56
N GLY A 255 18.70 14.53 -12.60
CA GLY A 255 19.25 14.89 -13.91
C GLY A 255 19.67 13.71 -14.79
N ALA A 256 19.57 12.48 -14.33
CA ALA A 256 19.81 11.30 -15.16
C ALA A 256 18.53 10.90 -15.91
N GLY A 257 18.70 10.44 -17.16
CA GLY A 257 17.61 9.82 -17.92
C GLY A 257 17.20 8.46 -17.36
N GLY A 258 15.96 8.07 -17.67
CA GLY A 258 15.43 6.76 -17.27
C GLY A 258 16.27 5.62 -17.89
N HIS A 259 16.49 4.56 -17.12
CA HIS A 259 17.28 3.40 -17.55
C HIS A 259 16.90 2.13 -16.77
N THR A 260 17.24 0.98 -17.35
CA THR A 260 17.00 -0.32 -16.72
C THR A 260 18.23 -0.78 -15.95
N ILE A 261 18.01 -1.31 -14.76
CA ILE A 261 19.01 -2.02 -13.95
C ILE A 261 18.58 -3.48 -13.78
N ILE A 262 19.55 -4.37 -13.50
CA ILE A 262 19.24 -5.70 -12.96
C ILE A 262 19.28 -5.58 -11.45
N ASP A 263 18.16 -5.91 -10.79
CA ASP A 263 17.98 -5.76 -9.36
C ASP A 263 17.40 -7.02 -8.72
N ASP A 264 17.59 -7.19 -7.43
CA ASP A 264 17.00 -8.31 -6.71
C ASP A 264 15.50 -8.11 -6.50
N PHE A 265 14.72 -9.10 -6.90
CA PHE A 265 13.28 -9.17 -6.65
C PHE A 265 12.94 -10.47 -5.93
N LEU A 266 12.82 -10.38 -4.60
CA LEU A 266 12.55 -11.53 -3.73
C LEU A 266 13.54 -12.68 -3.94
N GLY A 267 14.83 -12.37 -4.03
CA GLY A 267 15.92 -13.34 -4.22
C GLY A 267 16.15 -13.76 -5.67
N GLN A 268 15.51 -13.11 -6.65
CA GLN A 268 15.69 -13.40 -8.07
C GLN A 268 16.12 -12.12 -8.83
N PRO A 269 17.16 -12.19 -9.70
CA PRO A 269 17.53 -11.06 -10.52
C PRO A 269 16.44 -10.76 -11.55
N ARG A 270 15.96 -9.51 -11.58
CA ARG A 270 14.93 -9.04 -12.50
C ARG A 270 15.30 -7.66 -13.06
N ALA A 271 14.97 -7.41 -14.33
CA ALA A 271 15.08 -6.09 -14.91
C ALA A 271 14.09 -5.13 -14.23
N GLN A 272 14.59 -3.98 -13.77
CA GLN A 272 13.81 -2.92 -13.14
C GLN A 272 14.15 -1.59 -13.82
N TYR A 273 13.11 -0.81 -14.14
CA TYR A 273 13.28 0.50 -14.75
C TYR A 273 13.30 1.57 -13.66
N LEU A 274 14.36 2.37 -13.65
CA LEU A 274 14.42 3.62 -12.90
C LEU A 274 14.02 4.74 -13.86
N ALA A 275 12.87 5.37 -13.58
CA ALA A 275 12.39 6.48 -14.40
C ALA A 275 13.22 7.74 -14.19
N SER A 276 13.32 8.64 -15.17
CA SER A 276 13.73 10.00 -14.85
C SER A 276 12.70 10.66 -13.93
N GLU A 277 13.06 11.70 -13.20
CA GLU A 277 12.11 12.39 -12.33
C GLU A 277 10.97 13.06 -13.12
N GLU A 278 11.23 13.48 -14.36
CA GLU A 278 10.25 14.05 -15.28
C GLU A 278 9.30 12.98 -15.83
N GLU A 279 9.82 11.80 -16.18
CA GLU A 279 8.98 10.64 -16.56
C GLU A 279 8.06 10.25 -15.40
N ALA A 280 8.59 10.22 -14.16
CA ALA A 280 7.78 9.93 -12.98
C ALA A 280 6.68 10.99 -12.77
N ALA A 281 6.98 12.27 -12.92
CA ALA A 281 5.97 13.34 -12.83
C ALA A 281 4.87 13.17 -13.88
N THR A 282 5.22 12.86 -15.13
CA THR A 282 4.28 12.57 -16.21
C THR A 282 3.41 11.35 -15.91
N TYR A 283 4.01 10.30 -15.38
CA TYR A 283 3.29 9.09 -14.95
C TYR A 283 2.28 9.40 -13.85
N TYR A 284 2.68 10.13 -12.78
CA TYR A 284 1.77 10.47 -11.69
C TYR A 284 0.58 11.31 -12.18
N ASP A 285 0.81 12.28 -13.07
CA ASP A 285 -0.26 13.11 -13.64
C ASP A 285 -1.27 12.25 -14.44
N GLY A 286 -0.77 11.37 -15.31
CA GLY A 286 -1.61 10.45 -16.08
C GLY A 286 -2.39 9.46 -15.22
N VAL A 287 -1.76 8.90 -14.16
CA VAL A 287 -2.42 7.98 -13.23
C VAL A 287 -3.53 8.67 -12.45
N LEU A 288 -3.29 9.87 -11.92
CA LEU A 288 -4.29 10.62 -11.17
C LEU A 288 -5.51 10.96 -12.03
N ASP A 289 -5.29 11.44 -13.27
CA ASP A 289 -6.37 11.67 -14.25
C ASP A 289 -7.15 10.37 -14.57
N GLY A 290 -6.43 9.25 -14.74
CA GLY A 290 -7.01 7.94 -14.98
C GLY A 290 -7.86 7.45 -13.80
N LEU A 291 -7.37 7.59 -12.57
CA LEU A 291 -8.09 7.20 -11.34
C LEU A 291 -9.36 8.02 -11.14
N ALA A 292 -9.32 9.32 -11.42
CA ALA A 292 -10.54 10.16 -11.38
C ALA A 292 -11.56 9.70 -12.42
N ARG A 293 -11.13 9.43 -13.66
CA ARG A 293 -12.02 8.87 -14.70
C ARG A 293 -12.60 7.53 -14.30
N ALA A 294 -11.81 6.68 -13.63
CA ALA A 294 -12.23 5.37 -13.12
C ALA A 294 -13.18 5.46 -11.91
N GLY A 295 -13.35 6.64 -11.33
CA GLY A 295 -14.20 6.84 -10.15
C GLY A 295 -13.58 6.30 -8.85
N ALA A 296 -12.24 6.29 -8.74
CA ALA A 296 -11.54 5.89 -7.55
C ALA A 296 -11.88 6.80 -6.35
N ALA A 297 -11.84 6.25 -5.13
CA ALA A 297 -12.02 7.00 -3.89
C ALA A 297 -10.87 7.97 -3.60
N GLY A 298 -9.68 7.66 -4.09
CA GLY A 298 -8.47 8.44 -3.86
C GLY A 298 -7.21 7.71 -4.36
N ALA A 299 -6.06 8.30 -4.08
CA ALA A 299 -4.77 7.81 -4.54
C ALA A 299 -3.67 8.10 -3.50
N TYR A 300 -2.96 7.06 -3.03
CA TYR A 300 -1.84 7.19 -2.10
C TYR A 300 -0.54 6.81 -2.81
N ALA A 301 0.37 7.77 -2.92
CA ALA A 301 1.66 7.53 -3.56
C ALA A 301 2.57 6.64 -2.70
N TRP A 302 3.29 5.76 -3.31
CA TRP A 302 4.44 5.06 -2.74
C TRP A 302 5.71 5.74 -3.24
N CYS A 303 6.48 6.42 -2.37
CA CYS A 303 6.29 6.75 -0.98
C CYS A 303 6.78 8.19 -0.68
N TYR A 304 6.89 8.57 0.60
CA TYR A 304 7.30 9.92 0.99
C TYR A 304 8.69 10.29 0.48
N GLY A 305 9.72 9.53 0.86
CA GLY A 305 11.08 9.95 0.58
C GLY A 305 12.01 8.84 0.06
N ASP A 306 13.00 9.27 -0.72
CA ASP A 306 14.17 8.45 -1.01
C ASP A 306 14.95 8.19 0.27
N TYR A 307 15.55 7.04 0.37
CA TYR A 307 16.27 6.66 1.57
C TYR A 307 17.72 7.14 1.55
N ASP A 308 18.19 7.55 2.73
CA ASP A 308 19.56 8.01 2.95
C ASP A 308 20.58 6.88 2.67
N ALA A 309 21.74 7.27 2.15
CA ALA A 309 22.80 6.33 1.80
C ALA A 309 23.31 5.48 3.00
N VAL A 310 23.14 5.95 4.23
CA VAL A 310 23.45 5.20 5.45
C VAL A 310 22.71 3.87 5.53
N LEU A 311 21.58 3.74 4.84
CA LEU A 311 20.75 2.53 4.79
C LEU A 311 21.15 1.55 3.68
N PHE A 312 21.99 1.97 2.73
CA PHE A 312 22.23 1.20 1.49
C PHE A 312 22.91 -0.15 1.69
N GLU A 313 23.64 -0.31 2.80
CA GLU A 313 24.25 -1.59 3.18
C GLU A 313 23.34 -2.42 4.12
N ARG A 314 22.17 -1.89 4.48
CA ARG A 314 21.19 -2.57 5.34
C ARG A 314 20.08 -3.22 4.50
N PRO A 315 19.57 -4.41 4.88
CA PRO A 315 18.38 -4.96 4.23
C PRO A 315 17.15 -4.03 4.38
N PRO A 316 16.29 -3.91 3.35
CA PRO A 316 16.35 -4.59 2.05
C PRO A 316 17.25 -3.90 1.04
N PHE A 317 17.72 -2.69 1.29
CA PHE A 317 18.34 -1.78 0.33
C PHE A 317 19.69 -2.28 -0.20
N ALA A 318 20.38 -3.17 0.52
CA ALA A 318 21.63 -3.76 0.04
C ALA A 318 21.43 -4.56 -1.27
N THR A 319 20.27 -5.17 -1.45
CA THR A 319 19.95 -6.01 -2.61
C THR A 319 18.84 -5.43 -3.48
N ALA A 320 17.77 -4.89 -2.89
CA ALA A 320 16.65 -4.27 -3.60
C ALA A 320 16.93 -2.76 -3.84
N ARG A 321 17.84 -2.46 -4.80
CA ARG A 321 18.33 -1.09 -5.02
C ARG A 321 17.25 -0.13 -5.52
N ARG A 322 16.28 -0.61 -6.31
CA ARG A 322 15.13 0.18 -6.76
C ARG A 322 14.33 0.77 -5.60
N GLU A 323 14.27 0.06 -4.46
CA GLU A 323 13.52 0.52 -3.28
C GLU A 323 14.10 1.79 -2.64
N ARG A 324 15.34 2.16 -3.02
CA ARG A 324 16.01 3.34 -2.48
C ARG A 324 15.41 4.66 -2.94
N THR A 325 14.67 4.68 -4.08
CA THR A 325 14.34 5.91 -4.81
C THR A 325 12.88 6.04 -5.27
N PHE A 326 11.94 5.42 -4.56
CA PHE A 326 10.50 5.59 -4.80
C PHE A 326 9.93 6.90 -4.24
N GLY A 327 10.71 7.64 -3.48
CA GLY A 327 10.26 8.85 -2.80
C GLY A 327 9.79 9.95 -3.75
N LEU A 328 8.82 10.73 -3.29
CA LEU A 328 8.47 12.03 -3.88
C LEU A 328 9.47 13.13 -3.46
N VAL A 329 10.16 12.90 -2.35
CA VAL A 329 11.19 13.77 -1.79
C VAL A 329 12.52 13.04 -1.84
N ARG A 330 13.59 13.71 -2.27
CA ARG A 330 14.95 13.13 -2.30
C ARG A 330 15.49 12.93 -0.88
N ALA A 331 16.54 12.14 -0.75
CA ALA A 331 17.16 11.86 0.54
C ALA A 331 17.64 13.12 1.27
N ASP A 332 18.00 14.18 0.55
CA ASP A 332 18.40 15.49 1.11
C ASP A 332 17.21 16.37 1.54
N GLY A 333 15.97 15.95 1.31
CA GLY A 333 14.76 16.68 1.64
C GLY A 333 14.22 17.56 0.52
N SER A 334 14.89 17.67 -0.60
CA SER A 334 14.38 18.43 -1.75
C SER A 334 13.29 17.66 -2.49
N GLU A 335 12.29 18.36 -2.99
CA GLU A 335 11.15 17.78 -3.68
C GLU A 335 11.50 17.36 -5.13
N LYS A 336 10.95 16.24 -5.59
CA LYS A 336 10.99 15.87 -7.00
C LYS A 336 9.85 16.56 -7.77
N PRO A 337 9.94 16.70 -9.11
CA PRO A 337 8.89 17.34 -9.93
C PRO A 337 7.48 16.75 -9.74
N ALA A 338 7.37 15.49 -9.35
CA ALA A 338 6.10 14.83 -9.06
C ALA A 338 5.30 15.49 -7.94
N VAL A 339 5.94 16.15 -6.95
CA VAL A 339 5.25 16.86 -5.86
C VAL A 339 4.35 17.97 -6.42
N GLU A 340 4.81 18.69 -7.44
CA GLU A 340 4.03 19.74 -8.07
C GLU A 340 2.78 19.20 -8.79
N VAL A 341 2.82 17.95 -9.27
CA VAL A 341 1.63 17.26 -9.81
C VAL A 341 0.57 17.12 -8.72
N PHE A 342 0.93 16.63 -7.52
CA PHE A 342 -0.02 16.47 -6.41
C PHE A 342 -0.56 17.82 -5.91
N ARG A 343 0.25 18.89 -5.86
CA ARG A 343 -0.22 20.25 -5.53
C ARG A 343 -1.26 20.75 -6.52
N ARG A 344 -1.00 20.63 -7.82
CA ARG A 344 -1.98 21.00 -8.87
C ARG A 344 -3.25 20.18 -8.76
N TRP A 345 -3.14 18.89 -8.46
CA TRP A 345 -4.28 18.00 -8.24
C TRP A 345 -5.14 18.44 -7.06
N ARG A 346 -4.52 18.77 -5.93
CA ARG A 346 -5.23 19.35 -4.78
C ARG A 346 -5.98 20.61 -5.16
N GLN A 347 -5.33 21.54 -5.83
CA GLN A 347 -5.96 22.79 -6.28
C GLN A 347 -7.15 22.54 -7.19
N ARG A 348 -7.04 21.63 -8.17
CA ARG A 348 -8.15 21.21 -9.06
C ARG A 348 -9.31 20.62 -8.25
N ARG A 349 -9.02 19.79 -7.28
CA ARG A 349 -10.01 19.19 -6.37
C ARG A 349 -10.75 20.26 -5.56
N GLU A 350 -10.04 21.16 -4.94
CA GLU A 350 -10.59 22.26 -4.14
C GLU A 350 -11.44 23.22 -4.99
N ALA A 351 -11.07 23.42 -6.25
CA ALA A 351 -11.82 24.17 -7.21
C ALA A 351 -13.02 23.41 -7.82
N GLY A 352 -13.26 22.15 -7.44
CA GLY A 352 -14.31 21.32 -8.04
C GLY A 352 -14.07 20.98 -9.52
N ALA A 353 -12.81 21.05 -9.98
CA ALA A 353 -12.42 20.87 -11.38
C ALA A 353 -11.98 19.43 -11.73
N ILE A 354 -12.17 18.46 -10.82
CA ILE A 354 -11.97 17.05 -11.12
C ILE A 354 -13.21 16.54 -11.88
N PRO A 355 -13.04 15.97 -13.08
CA PRO A 355 -14.18 15.48 -13.86
C PRO A 355 -14.86 14.31 -13.12
N PRO A 356 -16.18 14.13 -13.31
CA PRO A 356 -16.88 12.97 -12.79
C PRO A 356 -16.37 11.68 -13.44
N ALA A 357 -16.55 10.55 -12.74
CA ALA A 357 -16.25 9.23 -13.29
C ALA A 357 -16.97 9.04 -14.64
N ALA A 358 -16.24 8.58 -15.64
CA ALA A 358 -16.71 8.47 -17.02
C ALA A 358 -16.44 7.11 -17.68
N VAL A 359 -16.03 6.10 -16.89
CA VAL A 359 -15.64 4.81 -17.45
C VAL A 359 -16.83 3.85 -17.50
N ALA A 360 -17.04 3.24 -18.68
CA ALA A 360 -18.01 2.17 -18.86
C ALA A 360 -17.56 0.90 -18.11
N PRO A 361 -18.50 0.02 -17.67
CA PRO A 361 -18.17 -1.21 -16.99
C PRO A 361 -17.11 -2.03 -17.72
N VAL A 362 -16.16 -2.54 -16.93
CA VAL A 362 -15.00 -3.31 -17.43
C VAL A 362 -15.31 -4.81 -17.42
N LEU A 363 -15.92 -5.29 -16.33
CA LEU A 363 -16.19 -6.72 -16.10
C LEU A 363 -17.34 -7.20 -16.98
N ASP A 364 -17.18 -8.36 -17.60
CA ASP A 364 -18.20 -8.99 -18.49
C ASP A 364 -18.46 -10.46 -18.13
N VAL A 365 -17.98 -10.89 -16.98
CA VAL A 365 -18.15 -12.25 -16.43
C VAL A 365 -18.43 -12.15 -14.93
N THR A 366 -18.95 -13.20 -14.32
CA THR A 366 -19.11 -13.25 -12.87
C THR A 366 -17.76 -13.34 -12.15
N ALA A 367 -17.69 -12.94 -10.87
CA ALA A 367 -16.46 -13.05 -10.08
C ALA A 367 -15.93 -14.50 -10.05
N ASP A 368 -16.82 -15.51 -9.92
CA ASP A 368 -16.41 -16.91 -9.93
C ASP A 368 -15.85 -17.36 -11.29
N GLU A 369 -16.39 -16.87 -12.39
CA GLU A 369 -15.82 -17.13 -13.73
C GLU A 369 -14.47 -16.44 -13.87
N TYR A 370 -14.36 -15.18 -13.45
CA TYR A 370 -13.11 -14.43 -13.46
C TYR A 370 -12.00 -15.21 -12.73
N TYR A 371 -12.24 -15.65 -11.51
CA TYR A 371 -11.23 -16.33 -10.69
C TYR A 371 -10.93 -17.79 -11.12
N ARG A 372 -11.63 -18.36 -12.12
CA ARG A 372 -11.19 -19.61 -12.76
C ARG A 372 -9.91 -19.44 -13.59
N ALA A 373 -9.72 -18.26 -14.21
CA ALA A 373 -8.56 -17.95 -15.04
C ALA A 373 -8.17 -16.45 -14.90
N PRO A 374 -7.78 -15.98 -13.69
CA PRO A 374 -7.68 -14.56 -13.42
C PRO A 374 -6.66 -13.85 -14.32
N ALA A 375 -5.48 -14.42 -14.58
CA ALA A 375 -4.47 -13.82 -15.46
C ALA A 375 -5.01 -13.59 -16.89
N GLN A 376 -5.76 -14.58 -17.42
CA GLN A 376 -6.33 -14.49 -18.78
C GLN A 376 -7.43 -13.42 -18.85
N HIS A 377 -8.33 -13.41 -17.86
CA HIS A 377 -9.39 -12.42 -17.80
C HIS A 377 -8.83 -11.01 -17.60
N PHE A 378 -7.85 -10.84 -16.70
CA PHE A 378 -7.19 -9.58 -16.47
C PHE A 378 -6.57 -9.02 -17.76
N ALA A 379 -5.74 -9.80 -18.45
CA ALA A 379 -5.10 -9.38 -19.69
C ALA A 379 -6.12 -9.01 -20.79
N ARG A 380 -7.19 -9.84 -20.96
CA ARG A 380 -8.25 -9.59 -21.94
C ARG A 380 -9.04 -8.31 -21.63
N LEU A 381 -9.41 -8.12 -20.37
CA LEU A 381 -10.17 -6.94 -19.95
C LEU A 381 -9.32 -5.68 -20.02
N TYR A 382 -8.01 -5.77 -19.70
CA TYR A 382 -7.10 -4.66 -19.86
C TYR A 382 -6.93 -4.24 -21.33
N ALA A 383 -6.79 -5.19 -22.25
CA ALA A 383 -6.76 -4.86 -23.68
C ALA A 383 -8.04 -4.15 -24.15
N ARG A 384 -9.21 -4.54 -23.64
CA ARG A 384 -10.49 -3.83 -23.92
C ARG A 384 -10.52 -2.42 -23.31
N TRP A 385 -10.00 -2.25 -22.10
CA TRP A 385 -9.86 -0.94 -21.47
C TRP A 385 -9.04 0.00 -22.35
N LEU A 386 -7.85 -0.43 -22.78
CA LEU A 386 -6.97 0.35 -23.64
C LEU A 386 -7.63 0.74 -24.97
N ALA A 387 -8.38 -0.15 -25.60
CA ALA A 387 -9.09 0.13 -26.84
C ALA A 387 -10.15 1.24 -26.67
N ARG A 388 -10.82 1.30 -25.51
CA ARG A 388 -11.88 2.31 -25.24
C ARG A 388 -11.32 3.71 -24.96
N ILE A 389 -10.16 3.81 -24.31
CA ILE A 389 -9.57 5.11 -23.98
C ILE A 389 -8.80 5.74 -25.15
N SER A 390 -8.54 4.95 -26.21
CA SER A 390 -7.88 5.41 -27.44
C SER A 390 -8.85 5.98 -28.47
N THR A 391 -10.16 5.87 -28.21
CA THR A 391 -11.25 6.43 -29.03
C THR A 391 -11.81 7.71 -28.43
#